data_4ea05097f835c4fcb06022fe1ae18e74
#
_entry.id   4ea05097f835c4fcb06022fe1ae18e74
#
_cell.length_a   1.000
_cell.length_b   1.000
_cell.length_c   1.000
_cell.angle_alpha   90.00
_cell.angle_beta   90.00
_cell.angle_gamma   90.00
#
_symmetry.space_group_name_H-M   'P 1'
#
loop_
_entity.id
_entity.type
_entity.pdbx_description
1 polymer ?
#
loop_
_entity_poly.entity_id
_entity_poly.type
_entity_poly.pdbx_seq_one_letter_code
_entity_poly.pdbx_strand_id
1 'polypeptide(L)'
;MKKKLAVLAAAAVAAGILLGGCGGSKGSDTKSSSAAWKPEKDVKIIVAYKAGSGTDTGARLLANSAKKYVGQTLVIENKPGADGKIGWTELAKAKPDGYTLGFINLPTYTTLASQKGTAFDEKSIIPIANHLTETAVVVVRKDAKWKDLK
;
A
#
# COMPACT_ATOMS: atom_id res chain seq x y z
N MET A 1 -38.14 -25.75 -56.50
CA MET A 1 -37.84 -27.20 -56.68
C MET A 1 -36.57 -27.52 -55.93
N LYS A 2 -36.57 -28.54 -55.15
CA LYS A 2 -35.53 -29.24 -54.37
C LYS A 2 -35.48 -28.90 -52.85
N LYS A 3 -36.60 -29.27 -52.23
CA LYS A 3 -36.67 -29.75 -50.84
C LYS A 3 -36.41 -31.28 -50.91
N LYS A 4 -35.86 -31.89 -49.89
CA LYS A 4 -35.60 -33.29 -49.62
C LYS A 4 -34.15 -33.72 -49.88
N LEU A 5 -33.29 -33.61 -48.89
CA LEU A 5 -32.26 -34.58 -48.48
C LEU A 5 -31.52 -34.04 -47.21
N ALA A 6 -32.07 -34.25 -46.07
CA ALA A 6 -31.40 -33.98 -44.78
C ALA A 6 -32.16 -34.65 -43.63
N VAL A 7 -32.49 -35.88 -43.73
CA VAL A 7 -33.14 -36.64 -42.63
C VAL A 7 -32.55 -38.03 -42.61
N LEU A 8 -31.29 -38.24 -42.34
CA LEU A 8 -30.72 -39.57 -42.09
C LEU A 8 -29.30 -39.56 -41.57
N ALA A 9 -29.00 -38.63 -40.59
CA ALA A 9 -27.72 -38.65 -39.90
C ALA A 9 -27.85 -38.28 -38.39
N ALA A 10 -28.98 -38.57 -37.78
CA ALA A 10 -29.23 -38.18 -36.37
C ALA A 10 -29.57 -39.36 -35.45
N ALA A 11 -29.00 -40.54 -35.70
CA ALA A 11 -29.32 -41.73 -34.90
C ALA A 11 -28.12 -42.56 -34.43
N ALA A 12 -26.92 -42.01 -34.34
CA ALA A 12 -25.74 -42.78 -33.92
C ALA A 12 -24.83 -42.12 -32.87
N VAL A 13 -25.30 -41.13 -32.10
CA VAL A 13 -24.48 -40.48 -31.04
C VAL A 13 -25.13 -40.53 -29.63
N ALA A 14 -26.14 -41.36 -29.43
CA ALA A 14 -26.84 -41.42 -28.14
C ALA A 14 -26.44 -42.59 -27.22
N ALA A 15 -25.29 -43.24 -27.40
CA ALA A 15 -24.90 -44.39 -26.58
C ALA A 15 -23.49 -44.35 -25.98
N GLY A 16 -22.90 -43.16 -25.74
CA GLY A 16 -21.51 -43.05 -25.28
C GLY A 16 -21.25 -42.16 -24.06
N ILE A 17 -22.25 -41.69 -23.31
CA ILE A 17 -22.05 -40.73 -22.21
C ILE A 17 -22.60 -41.30 -20.89
N LEU A 18 -22.13 -42.43 -20.42
CA LEU A 18 -22.49 -42.95 -19.10
C LEU A 18 -21.34 -43.66 -18.37
N LEU A 19 -20.06 -43.41 -18.72
CA LEU A 19 -18.94 -43.83 -17.88
C LEU A 19 -17.79 -42.86 -18.11
N GLY A 20 -17.77 -41.78 -17.38
CA GLY A 20 -16.69 -40.79 -17.40
C GLY A 20 -16.69 -39.97 -16.12
N GLY A 21 -16.25 -40.52 -15.10
CA GLY A 21 -15.47 -40.22 -13.98
C GLY A 21 -15.47 -38.77 -13.49
N CYS A 22 -15.72 -38.62 -12.21
CA CYS A 22 -15.27 -37.51 -11.39
C CYS A 22 -13.86 -37.07 -11.76
N GLY A 23 -13.74 -36.12 -12.66
CA GLY A 23 -12.52 -35.36 -12.89
C GLY A 23 -12.53 -34.17 -11.93
N GLY A 24 -11.82 -34.29 -10.82
CA GLY A 24 -11.59 -33.20 -9.88
C GLY A 24 -11.11 -31.96 -10.63
N SER A 25 -11.83 -30.85 -10.43
CA SER A 25 -11.39 -29.53 -10.78
C SER A 25 -10.06 -29.31 -10.07
N LYS A 26 -8.95 -29.53 -10.76
CA LYS A 26 -7.67 -28.96 -10.38
C LYS A 26 -7.86 -27.46 -10.45
N GLY A 27 -8.15 -26.85 -9.29
CA GLY A 27 -7.93 -25.44 -9.12
C GLY A 27 -6.52 -25.14 -9.60
N SER A 28 -6.40 -24.37 -10.66
CA SER A 28 -5.15 -23.72 -11.02
C SER A 28 -4.80 -22.80 -9.86
N ASP A 29 -4.11 -23.35 -8.87
CA ASP A 29 -3.27 -22.55 -7.99
C ASP A 29 -2.22 -21.91 -8.89
N THR A 30 -2.60 -20.80 -9.47
CA THR A 30 -1.66 -19.83 -10.00
C THR A 30 -0.94 -19.28 -8.76
N LYS A 31 0.02 -20.04 -8.24
CA LYS A 31 1.10 -19.50 -7.43
C LYS A 31 1.75 -18.44 -8.31
N SER A 32 1.24 -17.22 -8.23
CA SER A 32 2.01 -16.03 -8.53
C SER A 32 3.19 -16.04 -7.57
N SER A 33 4.25 -16.75 -7.94
CA SER A 33 5.55 -16.55 -7.33
C SER A 33 6.06 -15.23 -7.86
N SER A 34 5.48 -14.12 -7.42
CA SER A 34 6.20 -12.87 -7.42
C SER A 34 7.40 -13.13 -6.52
N ALA A 35 8.57 -13.33 -7.11
CA ALA A 35 9.81 -13.37 -6.35
C ALA A 35 9.76 -12.14 -5.43
N ALA A 36 9.75 -12.40 -4.12
CA ALA A 36 9.63 -11.32 -3.14
C ALA A 36 10.75 -10.30 -3.47
N TRP A 37 10.38 -9.04 -3.69
CA TRP A 37 11.33 -7.98 -3.94
C TRP A 37 12.38 -7.98 -2.82
N LYS A 38 13.66 -8.07 -3.21
CA LYS A 38 14.78 -7.99 -2.28
C LYS A 38 15.67 -6.83 -2.71
N PRO A 39 15.91 -5.87 -1.83
CA PRO A 39 16.79 -4.77 -2.16
C PRO A 39 18.25 -5.25 -2.26
N GLU A 40 18.96 -4.73 -3.27
CA GLU A 40 20.38 -5.01 -3.50
C GLU A 40 21.29 -3.91 -2.92
N LYS A 41 20.70 -2.81 -2.46
CA LYS A 41 21.37 -1.65 -1.86
C LYS A 41 20.50 -1.06 -0.73
N ASP A 42 21.08 -0.13 0.02
CA ASP A 42 20.36 0.56 1.10
C ASP A 42 19.06 1.20 0.62
N VAL A 43 18.05 1.18 1.49
CA VAL A 43 16.74 1.77 1.26
C VAL A 43 16.63 3.06 2.06
N LYS A 44 16.32 4.17 1.39
CA LYS A 44 16.07 5.46 2.04
C LYS A 44 14.68 5.49 2.65
N ILE A 45 14.56 6.03 3.87
CA ILE A 45 13.29 6.34 4.51
C ILE A 45 13.22 7.83 4.81
N ILE A 46 12.35 8.56 4.13
CA ILE A 46 12.11 9.98 4.37
C ILE A 46 11.19 10.13 5.58
N VAL A 47 11.65 10.92 6.55
CA VAL A 47 10.86 11.35 7.71
C VAL A 47 10.68 12.87 7.63
N ALA A 48 9.44 13.32 7.46
CA ALA A 48 9.11 14.73 7.23
C ALA A 48 9.20 15.62 8.48
N TYR A 49 9.83 15.13 9.52
CA TYR A 49 9.99 15.82 10.83
C TYR A 49 11.42 15.81 11.29
N LYS A 50 11.72 16.65 12.30
CA LYS A 50 13.06 16.77 12.88
C LYS A 50 13.49 15.45 13.51
N ALA A 51 14.79 15.19 13.50
CA ALA A 51 15.40 14.12 14.27
C ALA A 51 15.00 14.21 15.75
N GLY A 52 14.73 13.06 16.38
CA GLY A 52 14.25 12.98 17.76
C GLY A 52 12.74 13.21 17.94
N SER A 53 11.99 13.52 16.88
CA SER A 53 10.52 13.51 16.95
C SER A 53 9.96 12.11 17.14
N GLY A 54 8.70 11.98 17.58
CA GLY A 54 8.03 10.68 17.72
C GLY A 54 8.06 9.86 16.42
N THR A 55 7.79 10.51 15.29
CA THR A 55 7.86 9.86 13.97
C THR A 55 9.28 9.38 13.64
N ASP A 56 10.31 10.17 13.92
CA ASP A 56 11.70 9.78 13.70
C ASP A 56 12.10 8.60 14.59
N THR A 57 11.72 8.64 15.86
CA THR A 57 11.98 7.54 16.81
C THR A 57 11.32 6.26 16.34
N GLY A 58 10.05 6.31 15.94
CA GLY A 58 9.33 5.17 15.38
C GLY A 58 9.98 4.62 14.10
N ALA A 59 10.39 5.51 13.19
CA ALA A 59 11.07 5.12 11.96
C ALA A 59 12.40 4.40 12.23
N ARG A 60 13.20 4.87 13.20
CA ARG A 60 14.47 4.23 13.58
C ARG A 60 14.26 2.88 14.25
N LEU A 61 13.25 2.74 15.10
CA LEU A 61 12.90 1.45 15.71
C LEU A 61 12.49 0.43 14.63
N LEU A 62 11.64 0.86 13.70
CA LEU A 62 11.24 0.02 12.57
C LEU A 62 12.46 -0.36 11.71
N ALA A 63 13.31 0.60 11.34
CA ALA A 63 14.50 0.37 10.53
C ALA A 63 15.44 -0.66 11.16
N ASN A 64 15.71 -0.53 12.46
CA ASN A 64 16.53 -1.48 13.20
C ASN A 64 15.94 -2.90 13.22
N SER A 65 14.63 -2.99 13.45
CA SER A 65 13.92 -4.27 13.49
C SER A 65 13.80 -4.93 12.12
N ALA A 66 13.59 -4.13 11.06
CA ALA A 66 13.40 -4.61 9.71
C ALA A 66 14.69 -5.07 9.02
N LYS A 67 15.86 -4.58 9.44
CA LYS A 67 17.17 -4.91 8.84
C LYS A 67 17.39 -6.41 8.65
N LYS A 68 17.04 -7.22 9.65
CA LYS A 68 17.21 -8.68 9.60
C LYS A 68 16.32 -9.37 8.55
N TYR A 69 15.23 -8.74 8.14
CA TYR A 69 14.31 -9.29 7.13
C TYR A 69 14.61 -8.74 5.74
N VAL A 70 14.96 -7.46 5.67
CA VAL A 70 15.24 -6.74 4.42
C VAL A 70 16.62 -7.09 3.88
N GLY A 71 17.59 -7.38 4.76
CA GLY A 71 18.96 -7.73 4.39
C GLY A 71 19.83 -6.52 4.00
N GLN A 72 19.26 -5.31 3.97
CA GLN A 72 19.94 -4.05 3.66
C GLN A 72 19.69 -3.02 4.75
N THR A 73 20.49 -1.95 4.78
CA THR A 73 20.29 -0.86 5.73
C THR A 73 19.12 0.01 5.31
N LEU A 74 18.26 0.36 6.27
CA LEU A 74 17.23 1.37 6.08
C LEU A 74 17.76 2.69 6.63
N VAL A 75 18.08 3.61 5.73
CA VAL A 75 18.72 4.91 6.05
C VAL A 75 17.62 5.95 6.29
N ILE A 76 17.55 6.48 7.51
CA ILE A 76 16.59 7.53 7.87
C ILE A 76 17.13 8.89 7.41
N GLU A 77 16.35 9.60 6.61
CA GLU A 77 16.63 10.96 6.15
C GLU A 77 15.54 11.92 6.62
N ASN A 78 15.90 12.81 7.56
CA ASN A 78 14.96 13.80 8.09
C ASN A 78 14.84 14.99 7.14
N LYS A 79 13.64 15.32 6.70
CA LYS A 79 13.29 16.45 5.80
C LYS A 79 12.20 17.30 6.41
N PRO A 80 12.49 18.01 7.54
CA PRO A 80 11.49 18.81 8.22
C PRO A 80 11.14 20.09 7.45
N GLY A 81 9.96 20.61 7.71
CA GLY A 81 9.51 21.93 7.25
C GLY A 81 8.10 21.94 6.71
N ALA A 82 7.41 23.07 6.93
CA ALA A 82 6.01 23.30 6.53
C ALA A 82 5.08 22.13 6.88
N ASP A 83 5.11 21.70 8.15
CA ASP A 83 4.32 20.61 8.72
C ASP A 83 4.44 19.26 7.96
N GLY A 84 5.60 19.01 7.35
CA GLY A 84 5.88 17.82 6.58
C GLY A 84 5.80 17.99 5.07
N LYS A 85 5.31 19.14 4.58
CA LYS A 85 5.13 19.39 3.14
C LYS A 85 6.43 19.22 2.34
N ILE A 86 7.59 19.60 2.91
CA ILE A 86 8.88 19.48 2.23
C ILE A 86 9.24 18.01 2.04
N GLY A 87 9.24 17.21 3.10
CA GLY A 87 9.60 15.79 3.04
C GLY A 87 8.63 14.98 2.18
N TRP A 88 7.34 15.22 2.30
CA TRP A 88 6.34 14.50 1.49
C TRP A 88 6.34 14.92 0.02
N THR A 89 6.71 16.17 -0.31
CA THR A 89 6.94 16.57 -1.70
C THR A 89 8.14 15.81 -2.29
N GLU A 90 9.22 15.63 -1.53
CA GLU A 90 10.37 14.84 -2.00
C GLU A 90 9.97 13.37 -2.19
N LEU A 91 9.24 12.80 -1.25
CA LEU A 91 8.74 11.42 -1.35
C LEU A 91 7.85 11.22 -2.58
N ALA A 92 6.91 12.13 -2.82
CA ALA A 92 6.00 12.06 -3.97
C ALA A 92 6.72 12.16 -5.33
N LYS A 93 7.89 12.79 -5.37
CA LYS A 93 8.73 12.91 -6.57
C LYS A 93 9.77 11.80 -6.71
N ALA A 94 9.92 10.95 -5.71
CA ALA A 94 10.87 9.86 -5.74
C ALA A 94 10.49 8.81 -6.79
N LYS A 95 11.47 8.07 -7.31
CA LYS A 95 11.21 6.96 -8.21
C LYS A 95 10.45 5.84 -7.48
N PRO A 96 9.41 5.26 -8.08
CA PRO A 96 8.62 4.19 -7.47
C PRO A 96 9.31 2.81 -7.63
N ASP A 97 10.60 2.74 -7.29
CA ASP A 97 11.44 1.55 -7.46
C ASP A 97 11.64 0.76 -6.15
N GLY A 98 10.98 1.18 -5.07
CA GLY A 98 11.08 0.54 -3.76
C GLY A 98 12.28 0.99 -2.91
N TYR A 99 13.20 1.83 -3.45
CA TYR A 99 14.38 2.29 -2.70
C TYR A 99 14.18 3.60 -1.96
N THR A 100 13.02 4.25 -2.13
CA THR A 100 12.65 5.41 -1.35
C THR A 100 11.27 5.19 -0.73
N LEU A 101 11.24 5.09 0.57
CA LEU A 101 10.04 4.97 1.40
C LEU A 101 9.86 6.25 2.21
N GLY A 102 8.75 6.39 2.92
CA GLY A 102 8.54 7.51 3.82
C GLY A 102 7.54 7.21 4.91
N PHE A 103 7.66 7.93 6.01
CA PHE A 103 6.65 7.97 7.05
C PHE A 103 5.68 9.11 6.81
N ILE A 104 4.39 8.81 6.86
CA ILE A 104 3.33 9.82 6.77
C ILE A 104 2.45 9.77 8.02
N ASN A 105 1.95 10.95 8.42
CA ASN A 105 0.94 11.12 9.46
C ASN A 105 -0.36 11.47 8.76
N LEU A 106 -1.29 10.52 8.67
CA LEU A 106 -2.46 10.64 7.81
C LEU A 106 -3.29 11.92 8.00
N PRO A 107 -3.65 12.37 9.21
CA PRO A 107 -4.44 13.61 9.33
C PRO A 107 -3.72 14.82 8.72
N THR A 108 -2.41 14.95 8.95
CA THR A 108 -1.63 16.08 8.44
C THR A 108 -1.39 15.96 6.94
N TYR A 109 -1.04 14.76 6.47
CA TYR A 109 -0.82 14.51 5.04
C TYR A 109 -2.06 14.82 4.20
N THR A 110 -3.22 14.29 4.56
CA THR A 110 -4.47 14.51 3.83
C THR A 110 -4.91 15.97 3.86
N THR A 111 -4.74 16.66 4.99
CA THR A 111 -5.00 18.09 5.12
C THR A 111 -4.12 18.91 4.17
N LEU A 112 -2.83 18.60 4.07
CA LEU A 112 -1.93 19.29 3.16
C LEU A 112 -2.20 18.93 1.70
N ALA A 113 -2.51 17.67 1.40
CA ALA A 113 -2.80 17.20 0.05
C ALA A 113 -4.04 17.89 -0.56
N SER A 114 -5.02 18.27 0.27
CA SER A 114 -6.22 18.99 -0.16
C SER A 114 -6.00 20.51 -0.36
N GLN A 115 -4.86 21.06 0.05
CA GLN A 115 -4.57 22.50 -0.08
C GLN A 115 -4.12 22.86 -1.49
N LYS A 116 -4.65 23.98 -2.02
CA LYS A 116 -4.19 24.54 -3.30
C LYS A 116 -2.69 24.87 -3.25
N GLY A 117 -1.97 24.54 -4.32
CA GLY A 117 -0.54 24.83 -4.46
C GLY A 117 0.36 23.84 -3.72
N THR A 118 -0.16 22.73 -3.23
CA THR A 118 0.64 21.61 -2.78
C THR A 118 1.14 20.82 -3.99
N ALA A 119 2.40 20.37 -3.95
CA ALA A 119 3.04 19.65 -5.04
C ALA A 119 2.75 18.13 -5.04
N PHE A 120 1.85 17.67 -4.18
CA PHE A 120 1.35 16.30 -4.09
C PHE A 120 -0.14 16.31 -3.73
N ASP A 121 -0.81 15.24 -4.03
CA ASP A 121 -2.21 14.96 -3.69
C ASP A 121 -2.33 13.63 -2.92
N GLU A 122 -3.54 13.20 -2.60
CA GLU A 122 -3.80 11.97 -1.86
C GLU A 122 -3.36 10.71 -2.60
N LYS A 123 -3.21 10.77 -3.92
CA LYS A 123 -2.83 9.64 -4.79
C LYS A 123 -1.33 9.58 -5.07
N SER A 124 -0.59 10.62 -4.69
CA SER A 124 0.85 10.74 -4.97
C SER A 124 1.71 9.74 -4.18
N ILE A 125 1.18 9.20 -3.09
CA ILE A 125 1.87 8.24 -2.22
C ILE A 125 0.93 7.06 -1.96
N ILE A 126 1.46 5.84 -2.08
CA ILE A 126 0.71 4.61 -1.82
C ILE A 126 1.08 4.10 -0.43
N PRO A 127 0.15 4.07 0.53
CA PRO A 127 0.38 3.46 1.83
C PRO A 127 0.61 1.96 1.70
N ILE A 128 1.67 1.43 2.34
CA ILE A 128 2.01 0.00 2.29
C ILE A 128 1.76 -0.71 3.62
N ALA A 129 1.83 0.02 4.74
CA ALA A 129 1.56 -0.54 6.05
C ALA A 129 1.19 0.57 7.04
N ASN A 130 0.41 0.21 8.06
CA ASN A 130 0.21 1.04 9.24
C ASN A 130 1.22 0.63 10.31
N HIS A 131 2.07 1.56 10.72
CA HIS A 131 3.09 1.33 11.74
C HIS A 131 2.56 1.60 13.15
N LEU A 132 1.78 2.66 13.33
CA LEU A 132 1.30 3.12 14.62
C LEU A 132 -0.07 3.79 14.47
N THR A 133 -0.95 3.53 15.41
CA THR A 133 -2.22 4.25 15.56
C THR A 133 -2.24 4.95 16.90
N GLU A 134 -2.45 6.27 16.89
CA GLU A 134 -2.55 7.09 18.09
C GLU A 134 -3.97 7.65 18.22
N THR A 135 -4.45 7.75 19.45
CA THR A 135 -5.74 8.37 19.74
C THR A 135 -5.57 9.89 19.73
N ALA A 136 -6.30 10.56 18.84
CA ALA A 136 -6.38 12.01 18.86
C ALA A 136 -7.22 12.47 20.05
N VAL A 137 -6.75 13.50 20.74
CA VAL A 137 -7.46 14.14 21.85
C VAL A 137 -7.58 15.64 21.62
N VAL A 138 -8.70 16.21 22.02
CA VAL A 138 -8.88 17.66 22.06
C VAL A 138 -8.68 18.13 23.49
N VAL A 139 -7.76 19.07 23.67
CA VAL A 139 -7.45 19.62 24.98
C VAL A 139 -7.72 21.11 25.01
N VAL A 140 -8.16 21.59 26.16
CA VAL A 140 -8.36 23.02 26.43
C VAL A 140 -7.71 23.36 27.78
N ARG A 141 -7.45 24.63 27.98
CA ARG A 141 -6.98 25.11 29.29
C ARG A 141 -8.00 24.78 30.37
N LYS A 142 -7.54 24.52 31.58
CA LYS A 142 -8.38 24.20 32.74
C LYS A 142 -9.48 25.24 33.01
N ASP A 143 -9.20 26.49 32.72
CA ASP A 143 -10.08 27.65 32.90
C ASP A 143 -10.87 28.03 31.66
N ALA A 144 -10.85 27.21 30.60
CA ALA A 144 -11.62 27.45 29.40
C ALA A 144 -13.13 27.36 29.66
N LYS A 145 -13.90 28.11 28.85
CA LYS A 145 -15.37 28.12 28.92
C LYS A 145 -15.98 26.79 28.49
N TRP A 146 -15.32 26.10 27.56
CA TRP A 146 -15.79 24.83 27.00
C TRP A 146 -15.49 23.68 27.97
N LYS A 147 -16.48 22.88 28.26
CA LYS A 147 -16.39 21.71 29.13
C LYS A 147 -16.64 20.40 28.38
N ASP A 148 -17.18 20.49 27.17
CA ASP A 148 -17.46 19.40 26.26
C ASP A 148 -17.37 19.86 24.79
N LEU A 149 -17.62 18.95 23.83
CA LEU A 149 -17.60 19.23 22.39
C LEU A 149 -18.98 19.54 21.81
N LYS A 150 -19.97 19.87 22.65
CA LYS A 150 -21.32 20.24 22.22
C LYS A 150 -21.39 21.71 21.83
#